data_d8735aed01d03e970a127b0a381f33dc
#
_entry.id   d8735aed01d03e970a127b0a381f33dc
#
_cell.length_a   1.000
_cell.length_b   1.000
_cell.length_c   1.000
_cell.angle_alpha   90.00
_cell.angle_beta   90.00
_cell.angle_gamma   90.00
#
_symmetry.space_group_name_H-M   'P 1'
#
loop_
_entity.id
_entity.type
_entity.pdbx_description
1 polymer ?
#
loop_
_entity_poly.entity_id
_entity_poly.type
_entity_poly.pdbx_seq_one_letter_code
_entity_poly.pdbx_strand_id
1 'polypeptide(L)'
;EVTYKGDTFATDIEAAMVRDKRNVVLPTSASLDAVNKIKAPLRMLSELKEEEKEPYMVNLFGYPEWQTYTRECLEDFYALNTYIYSNFYADNLSPEVHSFYSDYKNWYSKNLINTFPKYGILGFDTGMYFLGAINKYGSNFENNLDKIHYKSIQTGFDFHRVNNWGGFINTNL
;
A
#
# COMPACT_ATOMS: atom_id res chain seq x y z
N GLU A 1 6.58 0.37 -23.91
CA GLU A 1 7.30 1.08 -22.83
C GLU A 1 7.50 2.54 -23.24
N VAL A 2 7.16 3.47 -22.35
CA VAL A 2 7.33 4.93 -22.57
C VAL A 2 8.39 5.44 -21.59
N THR A 3 9.42 6.08 -22.12
CA THR A 3 10.48 6.68 -21.29
C THR A 3 10.16 8.15 -21.04
N TYR A 4 10.28 8.61 -19.79
CA TYR A 4 10.13 10.02 -19.46
C TYR A 4 11.25 10.86 -20.10
N LYS A 5 10.88 11.78 -20.99
CA LYS A 5 11.80 12.68 -21.71
C LYS A 5 11.40 14.17 -21.55
N GLY A 6 10.91 14.57 -20.39
CA GLY A 6 10.49 15.94 -20.16
C GLY A 6 9.29 16.34 -21.03
N ASP A 7 9.44 17.35 -21.88
CA ASP A 7 8.32 17.98 -22.60
C ASP A 7 7.60 17.05 -23.59
N THR A 8 8.24 16.01 -24.10
CA THR A 8 7.60 15.07 -25.04
C THR A 8 6.81 13.96 -24.35
N PHE A 9 6.93 13.82 -23.03
CA PHE A 9 6.33 12.68 -22.31
C PHE A 9 4.81 12.57 -22.48
N ALA A 10 4.10 13.71 -22.44
CA ALA A 10 2.65 13.73 -22.59
C ALA A 10 2.23 13.17 -23.98
N THR A 11 2.93 13.57 -25.03
CA THR A 11 2.67 13.10 -26.39
C THR A 11 3.07 11.62 -26.56
N ASP A 12 4.21 11.24 -25.99
CA ASP A 12 4.72 9.87 -26.07
C ASP A 12 3.78 8.87 -25.35
N ILE A 13 3.24 9.26 -24.19
CA ILE A 13 2.31 8.41 -23.43
C ILE A 13 0.95 8.36 -24.11
N GLU A 14 0.45 9.47 -24.68
CA GLU A 14 -0.79 9.49 -25.44
C GLU A 14 -0.72 8.55 -26.64
N ALA A 15 0.38 8.59 -27.39
CA ALA A 15 0.61 7.70 -28.54
C ALA A 15 0.61 6.21 -28.17
N ALA A 16 0.92 5.89 -26.91
CA ALA A 16 0.92 4.51 -26.41
C ALA A 16 -0.45 4.06 -25.87
N MET A 17 -1.38 5.00 -25.64
CA MET A 17 -2.71 4.70 -25.11
C MET A 17 -3.69 4.27 -26.18
N VAL A 18 -4.66 3.47 -25.78
CA VAL A 18 -5.76 2.99 -26.64
C VAL A 18 -7.06 3.60 -26.15
N ARG A 19 -7.81 4.29 -27.03
CA ARG A 19 -9.17 4.76 -26.73
C ARG A 19 -10.11 3.56 -26.61
N ASP A 20 -11.20 3.71 -25.92
CA ASP A 20 -12.22 2.67 -25.66
C ASP A 20 -11.73 1.45 -24.86
N LYS A 21 -10.52 1.51 -24.33
CA LYS A 21 -9.97 0.47 -23.45
C LYS A 21 -9.37 1.08 -22.17
N ARG A 22 -9.33 0.27 -21.12
CA ARG A 22 -8.61 0.63 -19.90
C ARG A 22 -7.10 0.58 -20.17
N ASN A 23 -6.44 1.69 -19.93
CA ASN A 23 -4.99 1.80 -19.99
C ASN A 23 -4.43 1.69 -18.58
N VAL A 24 -3.64 0.67 -18.32
CA VAL A 24 -2.97 0.49 -17.03
C VAL A 24 -1.55 1.02 -17.13
N VAL A 25 -1.24 2.01 -16.32
CA VAL A 25 0.08 2.64 -16.27
C VAL A 25 0.84 2.12 -15.05
N LEU A 26 1.99 1.49 -15.29
CA LEU A 26 2.90 0.99 -14.27
C LEU A 26 4.20 1.79 -14.33
N PRO A 27 4.46 2.72 -13.41
CA PRO A 27 5.73 3.41 -13.32
C PRO A 27 6.86 2.46 -12.91
N THR A 28 8.06 2.70 -13.39
CA THR A 28 9.25 1.91 -13.01
C THR A 28 9.91 2.39 -11.72
N SER A 29 9.39 3.45 -11.10
CA SER A 29 9.91 4.04 -9.85
C SER A 29 8.79 4.35 -8.88
N ALA A 30 9.00 3.99 -7.61
CA ALA A 30 8.10 4.28 -6.51
C ALA A 30 8.22 5.72 -5.96
N SER A 31 9.21 6.50 -6.40
CA SER A 31 9.52 7.81 -5.81
C SER A 31 8.43 8.84 -6.04
N LEU A 32 8.29 9.77 -5.09
CA LEU A 32 7.36 10.91 -5.21
C LEU A 32 7.67 11.78 -6.43
N ASP A 33 8.95 11.95 -6.77
CA ASP A 33 9.37 12.67 -7.98
C ASP A 33 8.83 12.01 -9.26
N ALA A 34 8.88 10.68 -9.35
CA ALA A 34 8.30 9.95 -10.47
C ALA A 34 6.77 10.15 -10.54
N VAL A 35 6.07 10.05 -9.41
CA VAL A 35 4.63 10.32 -9.36
C VAL A 35 4.31 11.73 -9.84
N ASN A 36 5.03 12.74 -9.34
CA ASN A 36 4.81 14.13 -9.71
C ASN A 36 5.05 14.41 -11.20
N LYS A 37 5.96 13.68 -11.84
CA LYS A 37 6.23 13.80 -13.29
C LYS A 37 5.10 13.22 -14.16
N ILE A 38 4.46 12.14 -13.70
CA ILE A 38 3.47 11.43 -14.52
C ILE A 38 2.02 11.84 -14.25
N LYS A 39 1.69 12.28 -13.04
CA LYS A 39 0.29 12.52 -12.63
C LYS A 39 -0.42 13.59 -13.46
N ALA A 40 0.24 14.71 -13.71
CA ALA A 40 -0.38 15.82 -14.46
C ALA A 40 -0.66 15.46 -15.93
N PRO A 41 0.28 14.90 -16.70
CA PRO A 41 -0.02 14.42 -18.06
C PRO A 41 -1.11 13.34 -18.10
N LEU A 42 -1.12 12.40 -17.17
CA LEU A 42 -2.14 11.34 -17.12
C LEU A 42 -3.54 11.89 -16.80
N ARG A 43 -3.63 12.85 -15.86
CA ARG A 43 -4.90 13.54 -15.56
C ARG A 43 -5.41 14.31 -16.78
N MET A 44 -4.55 15.05 -17.45
CA MET A 44 -4.93 15.78 -18.65
C MET A 44 -5.57 14.83 -19.68
N LEU A 45 -4.97 13.66 -19.93
CA LEU A 45 -5.49 12.67 -20.87
C LEU A 45 -6.79 12.00 -20.39
N SER A 46 -6.95 11.81 -19.07
CA SER A 46 -8.18 11.24 -18.50
C SER A 46 -9.34 12.24 -18.43
N GLU A 47 -9.07 13.53 -18.48
CA GLU A 47 -10.05 14.61 -18.40
C GLU A 47 -10.28 15.30 -19.77
N LEU A 48 -9.46 14.98 -20.78
CA LEU A 48 -9.50 15.59 -22.10
C LEU A 48 -10.82 15.29 -22.79
N LYS A 49 -11.62 16.36 -22.99
CA LYS A 49 -12.84 16.33 -23.79
C LYS A 49 -12.56 16.98 -25.14
N GLU A 50 -12.26 16.20 -26.14
CA GLU A 50 -12.30 16.64 -27.54
C GLU A 50 -13.74 16.53 -28.04
N GLU A 51 -14.18 17.43 -28.92
CA GLU A 51 -15.59 17.56 -29.34
C GLU A 51 -16.22 16.26 -29.91
N GLU A 52 -15.40 15.30 -30.31
CA GLU A 52 -15.86 14.03 -30.88
C GLU A 52 -15.18 12.79 -30.30
N LYS A 53 -14.41 12.92 -29.19
CA LYS A 53 -13.65 11.81 -28.63
C LYS A 53 -13.84 11.70 -27.13
N GLU A 54 -14.08 10.50 -26.67
CA GLU A 54 -14.12 10.18 -25.24
C GLU A 54 -12.72 10.30 -24.59
N PRO A 55 -12.65 10.70 -23.31
CA PRO A 55 -11.40 10.74 -22.59
C PRO A 55 -10.77 9.34 -22.45
N TYR A 56 -9.46 9.29 -22.26
CA TYR A 56 -8.80 8.02 -22.03
C TYR A 56 -9.17 7.45 -20.67
N MET A 57 -9.52 6.16 -20.61
CA MET A 57 -9.69 5.44 -19.35
C MET A 57 -8.31 5.08 -18.80
N VAL A 58 -7.85 5.81 -17.79
CA VAL A 58 -6.53 5.63 -17.19
C VAL A 58 -6.68 4.99 -15.81
N ASN A 59 -5.92 3.92 -15.56
CA ASN A 59 -5.73 3.31 -14.26
C ASN A 59 -4.24 3.34 -13.92
N LEU A 60 -3.89 3.98 -12.82
CA LEU A 60 -2.52 4.02 -12.34
C LEU A 60 -2.30 2.87 -11.36
N PHE A 61 -1.23 2.10 -11.54
CA PHE A 61 -0.86 1.02 -10.64
C PHE A 61 0.40 1.40 -9.87
N GLY A 62 0.24 1.64 -8.56
CA GLY A 62 1.25 2.22 -7.71
C GLY A 62 1.94 1.23 -6.78
N TYR A 63 2.93 1.73 -6.10
CA TYR A 63 3.76 1.00 -5.15
C TYR A 63 3.24 1.16 -3.72
N PRO A 64 3.58 0.23 -2.80
CA PRO A 64 3.17 0.30 -1.40
C PRO A 64 3.56 1.61 -0.69
N GLU A 65 4.71 2.19 -1.03
CA GLU A 65 5.22 3.45 -0.49
C GLU A 65 4.31 4.64 -0.78
N TRP A 66 3.50 4.56 -1.84
CA TRP A 66 2.58 5.64 -2.23
C TRP A 66 1.50 5.91 -1.17
N GLN A 67 1.27 4.98 -0.27
CA GLN A 67 0.42 5.22 0.91
C GLN A 67 0.94 6.38 1.78
N THR A 68 2.23 6.70 1.71
CA THR A 68 2.81 7.84 2.43
C THR A 68 2.63 9.17 1.70
N TYR A 69 2.27 9.15 0.42
CA TYR A 69 2.10 10.35 -0.43
C TYR A 69 0.67 10.87 -0.47
N THR A 70 -0.24 10.29 0.29
CA THR A 70 -1.66 10.67 0.27
C THR A 70 -1.90 12.15 0.58
N ARG A 71 -1.06 12.78 1.40
CA ARG A 71 -1.19 14.21 1.68
C ARG A 71 -1.02 15.09 0.43
N GLU A 72 -0.20 14.67 -0.51
CA GLU A 72 0.23 15.46 -1.67
C GLU A 72 -0.41 14.99 -2.98
N CYS A 73 -0.84 13.73 -3.04
CA CYS A 73 -1.27 13.09 -4.28
C CYS A 73 -2.67 12.44 -4.21
N LEU A 74 -3.40 12.59 -3.10
CA LEU A 74 -4.67 11.87 -2.90
C LEU A 74 -5.69 12.14 -4.01
N GLU A 75 -5.87 13.41 -4.37
CA GLU A 75 -6.80 13.80 -5.43
C GLU A 75 -6.39 13.23 -6.79
N ASP A 76 -5.09 13.24 -7.09
CA ASP A 76 -4.55 12.66 -8.32
C ASP A 76 -4.75 11.14 -8.34
N PHE A 77 -4.54 10.48 -7.21
CA PHE A 77 -4.76 9.03 -7.08
C PHE A 77 -6.23 8.64 -7.29
N TYR A 78 -7.17 9.43 -6.78
CA TYR A 78 -8.60 9.22 -7.06
C TYR A 78 -8.94 9.47 -8.52
N ALA A 79 -8.50 10.59 -9.08
CA ALA A 79 -8.78 10.93 -10.47
C ALA A 79 -8.23 9.90 -11.48
N LEU A 80 -7.10 9.26 -11.15
CA LEU A 80 -6.45 8.26 -11.98
C LEU A 80 -6.84 6.81 -11.62
N ASN A 81 -7.88 6.60 -10.81
CA ASN A 81 -8.29 5.27 -10.36
C ASN A 81 -7.08 4.42 -9.92
N THR A 82 -6.28 4.95 -9.00
CA THR A 82 -5.01 4.36 -8.61
C THR A 82 -5.21 3.12 -7.75
N TYR A 83 -4.55 2.04 -8.11
CA TYR A 83 -4.46 0.81 -7.34
C TYR A 83 -3.10 0.72 -6.66
N ILE A 84 -3.07 0.52 -5.36
CA ILE A 84 -1.85 0.34 -4.58
C ILE A 84 -1.94 -1.03 -3.91
N TYR A 85 -1.00 -1.92 -4.22
CA TYR A 85 -0.90 -3.20 -3.50
C TYR A 85 -0.12 -3.02 -2.20
N SER A 86 -0.47 -3.76 -1.17
CA SER A 86 0.24 -3.69 0.10
C SER A 86 -0.06 -4.89 0.99
N ASN A 87 0.98 -5.45 1.60
CA ASN A 87 0.88 -6.44 2.68
C ASN A 87 0.83 -5.77 4.06
N PHE A 88 0.95 -4.45 4.12
CA PHE A 88 1.02 -3.65 5.34
C PHE A 88 0.02 -2.49 5.26
N TYR A 89 -1.26 -2.82 5.15
CA TYR A 89 -2.31 -1.82 5.09
C TYR A 89 -2.98 -1.65 6.46
N ALA A 90 -2.91 -0.45 7.01
CA ALA A 90 -3.68 -0.07 8.19
C ALA A 90 -4.80 0.88 7.76
N ASP A 91 -6.05 0.46 7.99
CA ASP A 91 -7.21 1.31 7.70
C ASP A 91 -7.26 2.47 8.69
N ASN A 92 -6.84 3.64 8.24
CA ASN A 92 -6.82 4.85 9.06
C ASN A 92 -8.21 5.32 9.53
N LEU A 93 -9.29 4.77 8.99
CA LEU A 93 -10.66 5.08 9.41
C LEU A 93 -11.18 4.09 10.47
N SER A 94 -10.46 3.00 10.71
CA SER A 94 -10.88 2.01 11.70
C SER A 94 -10.71 2.50 13.14
N PRO A 95 -11.62 2.14 14.06
CA PRO A 95 -11.50 2.47 15.48
C PRO A 95 -10.22 1.92 16.11
N GLU A 96 -9.79 0.75 15.70
CA GLU A 96 -8.58 0.08 16.21
C GLU A 96 -7.32 0.88 15.89
N VAL A 97 -7.19 1.39 14.66
CA VAL A 97 -6.07 2.25 14.26
C VAL A 97 -6.11 3.58 15.01
N HIS A 98 -7.28 4.19 15.17
CA HIS A 98 -7.44 5.41 15.94
C HIS A 98 -7.04 5.22 17.42
N SER A 99 -7.47 4.13 18.05
CA SER A 99 -7.08 3.80 19.43
C SER A 99 -5.58 3.64 19.53
N PHE A 100 -4.96 2.87 18.63
CA PHE A 100 -3.51 2.68 18.62
C PHE A 100 -2.75 4.00 18.52
N TYR A 101 -3.14 4.91 17.61
CA TYR A 101 -2.47 6.22 17.48
C TYR A 101 -2.62 7.08 18.75
N SER A 102 -3.81 7.07 19.35
CA SER A 102 -4.06 7.79 20.60
C SER A 102 -3.18 7.27 21.74
N ASP A 103 -3.15 5.96 21.94
CA ASP A 103 -2.34 5.30 22.96
C ASP A 103 -0.86 5.50 22.72
N TYR A 104 -0.39 5.36 21.48
CA TYR A 104 0.99 5.63 21.11
C TYR A 104 1.42 7.07 21.48
N LYS A 105 0.56 8.05 21.13
CA LYS A 105 0.81 9.45 21.45
C LYS A 105 0.84 9.69 22.96
N ASN A 106 -0.05 9.06 23.72
CA ASN A 106 -0.11 9.16 25.18
C ASN A 106 1.15 8.57 25.85
N TRP A 107 1.63 7.42 25.38
CA TRP A 107 2.80 6.75 25.94
C TRP A 107 4.12 7.42 25.58
N TYR A 108 4.26 7.89 24.35
CA TYR A 108 5.54 8.40 23.82
C TYR A 108 5.57 9.92 23.67
N SER A 109 4.48 10.63 23.93
CA SER A 109 4.34 12.08 23.76
C SER A 109 4.71 12.60 22.36
N LYS A 110 4.61 11.74 21.34
CA LYS A 110 4.90 12.05 19.93
C LYS A 110 4.04 11.21 19.00
N ASN A 111 3.86 11.70 17.79
CA ASN A 111 3.16 10.95 16.75
C ASN A 111 4.04 9.83 16.18
N LEU A 112 3.39 8.77 15.70
CA LEU A 112 4.05 7.72 14.93
C LEU A 112 4.65 8.31 13.64
N ILE A 113 5.86 7.89 13.30
CA ILE A 113 6.53 8.29 12.06
C ILE A 113 5.75 7.71 10.86
N ASN A 114 5.49 8.55 9.85
CA ASN A 114 4.83 8.11 8.63
C ASN A 114 5.84 7.43 7.69
N THR A 115 5.98 6.12 7.83
CA THR A 115 6.84 5.26 6.99
C THR A 115 6.00 4.17 6.36
N PHE A 116 6.57 3.47 5.39
CA PHE A 116 6.04 2.19 4.90
C PHE A 116 7.10 1.09 5.08
N PRO A 117 6.77 -0.02 5.73
CA PRO A 117 5.60 -0.20 6.62
C PRO A 117 5.62 0.76 7.80
N LYS A 118 4.49 0.90 8.50
CA LYS A 118 4.42 1.64 9.77
C LYS A 118 5.00 0.78 10.88
N TYR A 119 6.29 0.85 11.09
CA TYR A 119 7.05 -0.04 11.99
C TYR A 119 6.53 -0.09 13.42
N GLY A 120 5.95 1.00 13.93
CA GLY A 120 5.32 0.98 15.26
C GLY A 120 4.09 0.08 15.33
N ILE A 121 3.24 0.09 14.29
CA ILE A 121 2.10 -0.83 14.19
C ILE A 121 2.57 -2.26 13.96
N LEU A 122 3.55 -2.46 13.07
CA LEU A 122 4.14 -3.78 12.81
C LEU A 122 4.70 -4.40 14.10
N GLY A 123 5.43 -3.62 14.88
CA GLY A 123 5.96 -4.08 16.19
C GLY A 123 4.85 -4.42 17.19
N PHE A 124 3.80 -3.61 17.23
CA PHE A 124 2.64 -3.86 18.08
C PHE A 124 1.90 -5.15 17.65
N ASP A 125 1.56 -5.30 16.38
CA ASP A 125 0.90 -6.50 15.87
C ASP A 125 1.72 -7.76 16.13
N THR A 126 3.02 -7.70 15.84
CA THR A 126 3.95 -8.82 16.09
C THR A 126 4.01 -9.17 17.59
N GLY A 127 4.16 -8.16 18.45
CA GLY A 127 4.18 -8.33 19.90
C GLY A 127 2.89 -8.97 20.41
N MET A 128 1.75 -8.44 20.02
CA MET A 128 0.44 -8.97 20.44
C MET A 128 0.21 -10.40 19.98
N TYR A 129 0.57 -10.72 18.73
CA TYR A 129 0.46 -12.08 18.20
C TYR A 129 1.29 -13.08 19.04
N PHE A 130 2.60 -12.83 19.20
CA PHE A 130 3.47 -13.78 19.89
C PHE A 130 3.25 -13.81 21.41
N LEU A 131 3.00 -12.67 22.05
CA LEU A 131 2.65 -12.65 23.49
C LEU A 131 1.33 -13.37 23.75
N GLY A 132 0.34 -13.19 22.87
CA GLY A 132 -0.91 -13.94 22.94
C GLY A 132 -0.70 -15.46 22.75
N ALA A 133 0.17 -15.83 21.80
CA ALA A 133 0.56 -17.22 21.59
C ALA A 133 1.22 -17.84 22.82
N ILE A 134 2.20 -17.16 23.40
CA ILE A 134 2.93 -17.62 24.61
C ILE A 134 1.97 -17.71 25.80
N ASN A 135 1.11 -16.70 25.99
CA ASN A 135 0.14 -16.71 27.09
C ASN A 135 -0.84 -17.89 26.98
N LYS A 136 -1.25 -18.26 25.76
CA LYS A 136 -2.22 -19.35 25.53
C LYS A 136 -1.60 -20.75 25.58
N TYR A 137 -0.40 -20.91 25.02
CA TYR A 137 0.22 -22.21 24.79
C TYR A 137 1.55 -22.43 25.54
N GLY A 138 2.03 -21.43 26.28
CA GLY A 138 3.29 -21.50 27.02
C GLY A 138 4.49 -21.76 26.13
N SER A 139 5.41 -22.60 26.60
CA SER A 139 6.62 -22.99 25.85
C SER A 139 6.33 -23.79 24.57
N ASN A 140 5.09 -24.29 24.40
CA ASN A 140 4.69 -25.06 23.22
C ASN A 140 3.99 -24.23 22.15
N PHE A 141 4.10 -22.90 22.22
CA PHE A 141 3.39 -21.99 21.31
C PHE A 141 3.78 -22.21 19.84
N GLU A 142 5.03 -22.55 19.55
CA GLU A 142 5.52 -22.76 18.18
C GLU A 142 4.80 -23.89 17.43
N ASN A 143 4.35 -24.93 18.15
CA ASN A 143 3.60 -26.04 17.55
C ASN A 143 2.10 -25.75 17.40
N ASN A 144 1.66 -24.54 17.74
CA ASN A 144 0.27 -24.12 17.70
C ASN A 144 0.08 -22.78 16.98
N LEU A 145 1.06 -22.31 16.22
CA LEU A 145 0.98 -21.04 15.49
C LEU A 145 -0.18 -21.01 14.49
N ASP A 146 -0.48 -22.15 13.87
CA ASP A 146 -1.61 -22.35 12.96
C ASP A 146 -3.00 -22.19 13.63
N LYS A 147 -3.06 -22.26 14.95
CA LYS A 147 -4.30 -22.15 15.75
C LYS A 147 -4.51 -20.78 16.38
N ILE A 148 -3.64 -19.85 16.09
CA ILE A 148 -3.70 -18.51 16.67
C ILE A 148 -4.43 -17.60 15.70
N HIS A 149 -5.59 -17.12 16.13
CA HIS A 149 -6.39 -16.15 15.39
C HIS A 149 -6.25 -14.79 16.10
N TYR A 150 -5.43 -13.92 15.53
CA TYR A 150 -5.26 -12.55 15.99
C TYR A 150 -5.71 -11.59 14.90
N LYS A 151 -6.62 -10.66 15.25
CA LYS A 151 -7.01 -9.58 14.34
C LYS A 151 -5.98 -8.47 14.45
N SER A 152 -5.04 -8.45 13.56
CA SER A 152 -4.00 -7.42 13.48
C SER A 152 -4.56 -6.08 12.97
N ILE A 153 -3.82 -5.02 13.25
CA ILE A 153 -4.13 -3.66 12.77
C ILE A 153 -3.60 -3.45 11.35
N GLN A 154 -2.40 -3.97 11.05
CA GLN A 154 -1.72 -3.78 9.78
C GLN A 154 -1.28 -5.08 9.13
N THR A 155 -0.65 -5.97 9.89
CA THR A 155 0.04 -7.14 9.37
C THR A 155 -0.71 -8.41 9.72
N GLY A 156 -1.21 -9.13 8.73
CA GLY A 156 -1.79 -10.45 8.97
C GLY A 156 -0.73 -11.50 9.33
N PHE A 157 -1.16 -12.53 10.06
CA PHE A 157 -0.30 -13.64 10.47
C PHE A 157 -0.95 -14.97 10.11
N ASP A 158 -0.26 -15.73 9.27
CA ASP A 158 -0.60 -17.08 8.89
C ASP A 158 0.70 -17.88 8.75
N PHE A 159 1.14 -18.47 9.88
CA PHE A 159 2.44 -19.12 9.97
C PHE A 159 2.33 -20.60 9.60
N HIS A 160 3.10 -21.00 8.58
CA HIS A 160 3.26 -22.37 8.18
C HIS A 160 4.70 -22.84 8.39
N ARG A 161 4.84 -24.07 8.89
CA ARG A 161 6.15 -24.70 9.04
C ARG A 161 6.74 -25.07 7.68
N VAL A 162 7.99 -24.71 7.46
CA VAL A 162 8.74 -25.10 6.26
C VAL A 162 9.35 -26.49 6.50
N ASN A 163 8.70 -27.52 6.01
CA ASN A 163 9.04 -28.94 6.21
C ASN A 163 9.17 -29.36 7.70
N ASN A 164 9.67 -30.57 7.98
CA ASN A 164 9.71 -31.12 9.35
C ASN A 164 10.79 -30.49 10.25
N TRP A 165 11.81 -29.84 9.69
CA TRP A 165 12.98 -29.34 10.40
C TRP A 165 13.23 -27.84 10.18
N GLY A 166 12.46 -27.24 9.30
CA GLY A 166 12.55 -25.81 9.01
C GLY A 166 11.87 -24.93 10.05
N GLY A 167 12.11 -23.63 9.94
CA GLY A 167 11.39 -22.61 10.69
C GLY A 167 9.96 -22.42 10.19
N PHE A 168 9.38 -21.28 10.54
CA PHE A 168 8.05 -20.87 10.07
C PHE A 168 8.15 -19.70 9.11
N ILE A 169 7.29 -19.69 8.11
CA ILE A 169 7.08 -18.54 7.24
C ILE A 169 5.67 -18.01 7.44
N ASN A 170 5.53 -16.69 7.41
CA ASN A 170 4.24 -16.04 7.35
C ASN A 170 3.79 -16.00 5.88
N THR A 171 2.68 -16.65 5.57
CA THR A 171 2.11 -16.73 4.22
C THR A 171 0.91 -15.80 4.02
N ASN A 172 0.59 -14.98 5.02
CA ASN A 172 -0.45 -13.98 4.88
C ASN A 172 0.03 -12.86 3.96
N LEU A 173 -0.57 -12.76 2.78
CA LEU A 173 -0.31 -11.79 1.74
C LEU A 173 -1.45 -10.79 1.64
#